data_acb58a288c821efc7db84316e88411a5
#
_entry.id   acb58a288c821efc7db84316e88411a5
#
_cell.length_a   1.000
_cell.length_b   1.000
_cell.length_c   1.000
_cell.angle_alpha   90.00
_cell.angle_beta   90.00
_cell.angle_gamma   90.00
#
_symmetry.space_group_name_H-M   'P 1'
#
loop_
_entity.id
_entity.type
_entity.pdbx_description
1 polymer ?
#
loop_
_entity_poly.entity_id
_entity_poly.type
_entity_poly.pdbx_seq_one_letter_code
_entity_poly.pdbx_strand_id
1 'polypeptide(L)'
;MNWPHSNNLTRVLAVVAVWTLVLAAPAGAQTRVSAAELTSLKALGSKSAPITVEVFSDFQCPSCRNVYESVLRPVIDNYVSAGKVYLVHRDFPLPMHKYSREAARWANAAAQIGKFEKVEQALYEKQDTWSANGNIEAVVAAVLSPVDLKKARALVQSGHLDAAINKDVALGQSRRVNQTPMVFVTHAGETTVLPPGGVTYSLMKQYFDYLLRP
;
A
#
# COMPACT_ATOMS: atom_id res chain seq x y z
N MET A 1 -82.33 -40.74 -42.85
CA MET A 1 -81.61 -41.84 -42.20
C MET A 1 -80.15 -41.71 -42.56
N ASN A 2 -79.30 -41.79 -41.69
CA ASN A 2 -77.85 -41.72 -41.69
C ASN A 2 -77.20 -40.37 -41.40
N TRP A 3 -76.71 -40.36 -40.24
CA TRP A 3 -75.85 -39.36 -39.64
C TRP A 3 -74.40 -39.63 -40.02
N PRO A 4 -73.55 -38.65 -40.31
CA PRO A 4 -72.11 -38.83 -40.19
C PRO A 4 -71.52 -38.01 -39.03
N HIS A 5 -70.73 -38.72 -38.25
CA HIS A 5 -69.92 -38.20 -37.17
C HIS A 5 -68.82 -37.25 -37.68
N SER A 6 -68.75 -36.08 -37.12
CA SER A 6 -67.59 -35.19 -37.31
C SER A 6 -66.65 -35.31 -36.10
N ASN A 7 -65.47 -35.83 -36.32
CA ASN A 7 -64.38 -35.89 -35.33
C ASN A 7 -63.62 -34.57 -35.36
N ASN A 8 -63.80 -33.75 -34.41
CA ASN A 8 -62.94 -32.55 -34.17
C ASN A 8 -61.73 -32.96 -33.36
N LEU A 9 -60.60 -33.13 -34.01
CA LEU A 9 -59.29 -33.27 -33.38
C LEU A 9 -58.79 -31.88 -33.00
N THR A 10 -58.94 -31.52 -31.73
CA THR A 10 -58.38 -30.33 -31.16
C THR A 10 -56.86 -30.53 -30.98
N ARG A 11 -56.08 -29.86 -31.85
CA ARG A 11 -54.60 -29.79 -31.68
C ARG A 11 -54.29 -28.85 -30.55
N VAL A 12 -53.90 -29.40 -29.43
CA VAL A 12 -53.30 -28.64 -28.32
C VAL A 12 -51.83 -28.37 -28.68
N LEU A 13 -51.52 -27.10 -29.04
CA LEU A 13 -50.15 -26.63 -29.18
C LEU A 13 -49.61 -26.34 -27.76
N ALA A 14 -48.80 -27.26 -27.25
CA ALA A 14 -48.03 -27.01 -26.05
C ALA A 14 -46.85 -26.07 -26.37
N VAL A 15 -46.97 -24.82 -25.94
CA VAL A 15 -45.88 -23.84 -25.98
C VAL A 15 -44.95 -24.13 -24.80
N VAL A 16 -43.81 -24.78 -25.09
CA VAL A 16 -42.74 -24.99 -24.11
C VAL A 16 -41.96 -23.68 -24.00
N ALA A 17 -42.26 -22.88 -22.96
CA ALA A 17 -41.47 -21.73 -22.60
C ALA A 17 -40.16 -22.19 -21.95
N VAL A 18 -39.09 -22.18 -22.73
CA VAL A 18 -37.71 -22.38 -22.22
C VAL A 18 -37.29 -21.12 -21.48
N TRP A 19 -37.38 -21.14 -20.16
CA TRP A 19 -36.78 -20.11 -19.31
C TRP A 19 -35.27 -20.36 -19.28
N THR A 20 -34.50 -19.59 -20.05
CA THR A 20 -33.04 -19.53 -19.90
C THR A 20 -32.73 -18.79 -18.61
N LEU A 21 -32.36 -19.56 -17.59
CA LEU A 21 -31.82 -19.04 -16.34
C LEU A 21 -30.44 -18.47 -16.65
N VAL A 22 -30.35 -17.17 -16.88
CA VAL A 22 -29.06 -16.46 -16.95
C VAL A 22 -28.52 -16.44 -15.53
N LEU A 23 -27.64 -17.40 -15.22
CA LEU A 23 -26.80 -17.37 -14.04
C LEU A 23 -25.88 -16.14 -14.16
N ALA A 24 -26.29 -15.02 -13.57
CA ALA A 24 -25.39 -13.89 -13.37
C ALA A 24 -24.23 -14.39 -12.49
N ALA A 25 -23.04 -14.56 -13.09
CA ALA A 25 -21.84 -14.84 -12.34
C ALA A 25 -21.66 -13.70 -11.32
N PRO A 26 -21.38 -13.99 -10.03
CA PRO A 26 -21.14 -12.95 -9.07
C PRO A 26 -19.96 -12.10 -9.58
N ALA A 27 -20.18 -10.80 -9.76
CA ALA A 27 -19.13 -9.84 -10.07
C ALA A 27 -18.01 -10.08 -9.05
N GLY A 28 -16.82 -10.45 -9.54
CA GLY A 28 -15.74 -10.93 -8.71
C GLY A 28 -15.55 -10.05 -7.49
N ALA A 29 -15.80 -10.60 -6.32
CA ALA A 29 -15.49 -9.98 -5.05
C ALA A 29 -13.97 -9.73 -5.05
N GLN A 30 -13.56 -8.49 -5.29
CA GLN A 30 -12.17 -8.10 -5.13
C GLN A 30 -11.80 -8.40 -3.69
N THR A 31 -10.95 -9.40 -3.49
CA THR A 31 -10.47 -9.80 -2.16
C THR A 31 -9.79 -8.57 -1.57
N ARG A 32 -10.41 -7.95 -0.57
CA ARG A 32 -9.84 -6.78 0.10
C ARG A 32 -8.60 -7.23 0.84
N VAL A 33 -7.44 -6.70 0.45
CA VAL A 33 -6.18 -6.91 1.14
C VAL A 33 -6.33 -6.45 2.60
N SER A 34 -5.96 -7.30 3.54
CA SER A 34 -6.02 -6.94 4.96
C SER A 34 -5.01 -5.84 5.30
N ALA A 35 -5.27 -5.09 6.38
CA ALA A 35 -4.33 -4.04 6.82
C ALA A 35 -2.94 -4.58 7.21
N ALA A 36 -2.86 -5.84 7.69
CA ALA A 36 -1.57 -6.49 7.98
C ALA A 36 -0.82 -6.88 6.70
N GLU A 37 -1.54 -7.37 5.71
CA GLU A 37 -0.99 -7.72 4.40
C GLU A 37 -0.52 -6.45 3.66
N LEU A 38 -1.29 -5.36 3.71
CA LEU A 38 -0.92 -4.09 3.11
C LEU A 38 0.39 -3.52 3.68
N THR A 39 0.62 -3.66 4.98
CA THR A 39 1.92 -3.31 5.59
C THR A 39 3.07 -4.11 4.97
N SER A 40 2.86 -5.41 4.71
CA SER A 40 3.88 -6.24 4.07
C SER A 40 4.18 -5.82 2.62
N LEU A 41 3.18 -5.27 1.92
CA LEU A 41 3.35 -4.76 0.56
C LEU A 41 4.09 -3.40 0.51
N LYS A 42 4.25 -2.73 1.64
CA LYS A 42 5.05 -1.50 1.81
C LYS A 42 6.45 -1.79 2.35
N ALA A 43 6.88 -3.04 2.30
CA ALA A 43 8.19 -3.43 2.79
C ALA A 43 9.10 -3.87 1.66
N LEU A 44 10.40 -3.63 1.84
CA LEU A 44 11.46 -3.99 0.92
C LEU A 44 12.40 -5.01 1.57
N GLY A 45 12.88 -5.96 0.78
CA GLY A 45 13.75 -7.04 1.24
C GLY A 45 13.00 -8.26 1.77
N SER A 46 13.73 -9.16 2.46
CA SER A 46 13.19 -10.41 2.98
C SER A 46 12.82 -10.30 4.45
N LYS A 47 11.65 -10.85 4.84
CA LYS A 47 11.25 -10.98 6.25
C LYS A 47 12.21 -11.84 7.08
N SER A 48 13.03 -12.68 6.42
CA SER A 48 14.07 -13.48 7.07
C SER A 48 15.41 -12.75 7.23
N ALA A 49 15.50 -11.48 6.82
CA ALA A 49 16.70 -10.68 7.03
C ALA A 49 16.98 -10.53 8.53
N PRO A 50 18.27 -10.56 8.95
CA PRO A 50 18.64 -10.50 10.36
C PRO A 50 18.27 -9.19 11.05
N ILE A 51 18.12 -8.11 10.30
CA ILE A 51 17.74 -6.79 10.80
C ILE A 51 16.41 -6.37 10.20
N THR A 52 15.45 -5.95 11.04
CA THR A 52 14.23 -5.28 10.62
C THR A 52 14.33 -3.79 10.94
N VAL A 53 14.05 -2.94 9.94
CA VAL A 53 13.97 -1.48 10.10
C VAL A 53 12.54 -1.05 9.83
N GLU A 54 11.87 -0.46 10.82
CA GLU A 54 10.56 0.14 10.66
C GLU A 54 10.70 1.66 10.71
N VAL A 55 10.15 2.35 9.71
CA VAL A 55 10.22 3.81 9.62
C VAL A 55 8.80 4.36 9.68
N PHE A 56 8.45 5.01 10.79
CA PHE A 56 7.22 5.80 10.88
C PHE A 56 7.45 7.13 10.16
N SER A 57 6.73 7.33 9.08
CA SER A 57 7.01 8.39 8.12
C SER A 57 5.74 9.08 7.65
N ASP A 58 5.91 10.34 7.27
CA ASP A 58 4.90 11.21 6.69
C ASP A 58 5.40 11.72 5.35
N PHE A 59 4.67 11.44 4.28
CA PHE A 59 5.08 11.84 2.93
C PHE A 59 5.19 13.35 2.73
N GLN A 60 4.49 14.15 3.53
CA GLN A 60 4.55 15.62 3.45
C GLN A 60 5.61 16.23 4.39
N CYS A 61 6.23 15.43 5.27
CA CYS A 61 7.26 15.90 6.19
C CYS A 61 8.61 16.10 5.47
N PRO A 62 9.21 17.32 5.47
CA PRO A 62 10.51 17.56 4.83
C PRO A 62 11.64 16.72 5.44
N SER A 63 11.61 16.49 6.75
CA SER A 63 12.61 15.63 7.42
C SER A 63 12.49 14.17 6.98
N CYS A 64 11.28 13.69 6.68
CA CYS A 64 11.07 12.34 6.14
C CYS A 64 11.66 12.22 4.73
N ARG A 65 11.45 13.21 3.86
CA ARG A 65 12.10 13.26 2.55
C ARG A 65 13.63 13.21 2.69
N ASN A 66 14.20 14.05 3.54
CA ASN A 66 15.63 14.07 3.74
C ASN A 66 16.18 12.72 4.21
N VAL A 67 15.53 12.07 5.18
CA VAL A 67 15.94 10.72 5.63
C VAL A 67 15.73 9.69 4.52
N TYR A 68 14.65 9.75 3.75
CA TYR A 68 14.44 8.86 2.62
C TYR A 68 15.59 8.96 1.61
N GLU A 69 15.90 10.16 1.14
CA GLU A 69 16.89 10.42 0.09
C GLU A 69 18.33 10.15 0.57
N SER A 70 18.69 10.64 1.77
CA SER A 70 20.09 10.61 2.25
C SER A 70 20.45 9.38 3.07
N VAL A 71 19.46 8.64 3.59
CA VAL A 71 19.69 7.49 4.47
C VAL A 71 19.06 6.21 3.93
N LEU A 72 17.73 6.22 3.66
CA LEU A 72 17.03 4.99 3.30
C LEU A 72 17.41 4.50 1.90
N ARG A 73 17.61 5.40 0.92
CA ARG A 73 18.07 4.99 -0.41
C ARG A 73 19.42 4.23 -0.36
N PRO A 74 20.48 4.75 0.27
CA PRO A 74 21.70 3.99 0.45
C PRO A 74 21.52 2.70 1.28
N VAL A 75 20.62 2.66 2.27
CA VAL A 75 20.30 1.43 3.02
C VAL A 75 19.65 0.40 2.10
N ILE A 76 18.72 0.81 1.24
CA ILE A 76 18.09 -0.07 0.25
C ILE A 76 19.16 -0.68 -0.65
N ASP A 77 20.04 0.16 -1.21
CA ASP A 77 21.05 -0.26 -2.17
C ASP A 77 22.11 -1.20 -1.58
N ASN A 78 22.48 -0.99 -0.30
CA ASN A 78 23.63 -1.70 0.28
C ASN A 78 23.25 -2.82 1.27
N TYR A 79 22.08 -2.76 1.89
CA TYR A 79 21.69 -3.71 2.93
C TYR A 79 20.41 -4.49 2.60
N VAL A 80 19.39 -3.81 2.06
CA VAL A 80 18.14 -4.50 1.67
C VAL A 80 18.40 -5.40 0.46
N SER A 81 19.08 -4.89 -0.57
CA SER A 81 19.46 -5.66 -1.76
C SER A 81 20.39 -6.85 -1.44
N ALA A 82 21.21 -6.70 -0.40
CA ALA A 82 22.10 -7.77 0.10
C ALA A 82 21.39 -8.77 1.04
N GLY A 83 20.07 -8.65 1.26
CA GLY A 83 19.29 -9.53 2.14
C GLY A 83 19.58 -9.37 3.63
N LYS A 84 20.27 -8.31 4.04
CA LYS A 84 20.67 -8.03 5.42
C LYS A 84 19.64 -7.25 6.23
N VAL A 85 18.78 -6.49 5.54
CA VAL A 85 17.75 -5.63 6.13
C VAL A 85 16.40 -5.90 5.48
N TYR A 86 15.36 -6.01 6.31
CA TYR A 86 13.96 -5.91 5.96
C TYR A 86 13.48 -4.52 6.34
N LEU A 87 13.20 -3.66 5.35
CA LEU A 87 12.78 -2.28 5.55
C LEU A 87 11.26 -2.16 5.42
N VAL A 88 10.59 -1.66 6.44
CA VAL A 88 9.11 -1.52 6.50
C VAL A 88 8.73 -0.05 6.63
N HIS A 89 7.99 0.45 5.66
CA HIS A 89 7.35 1.76 5.77
C HIS A 89 6.08 1.68 6.64
N ARG A 90 5.94 2.63 7.59
CA ARG A 90 4.77 2.82 8.45
C ARG A 90 4.18 4.19 8.21
N ASP A 91 2.93 4.25 7.80
CA ASP A 91 2.24 5.52 7.61
C ASP A 91 2.00 6.23 8.94
N PHE A 92 2.50 7.45 9.08
CA PHE A 92 2.23 8.28 10.26
C PHE A 92 1.97 9.73 9.84
N PRO A 93 0.84 9.98 9.13
CA PRO A 93 0.48 11.32 8.67
C PRO A 93 0.21 12.24 9.85
N LEU A 94 0.99 13.34 9.96
CA LEU A 94 0.86 14.31 11.03
C LEU A 94 -0.34 15.24 10.79
N PRO A 95 -1.09 15.64 11.84
CA PRO A 95 -2.29 16.46 11.69
C PRO A 95 -2.05 17.82 11.02
N MET A 96 -0.85 18.36 11.15
CA MET A 96 -0.47 19.64 10.55
C MET A 96 -0.20 19.57 9.05
N HIS A 97 -0.01 18.39 8.49
CA HIS A 97 0.29 18.15 7.09
C HIS A 97 -0.99 17.81 6.31
N LYS A 98 -1.59 18.83 5.71
CA LYS A 98 -2.92 18.78 5.07
C LYS A 98 -3.10 17.63 4.07
N TYR A 99 -2.06 17.32 3.29
CA TYR A 99 -2.14 16.37 2.19
C TYR A 99 -1.46 15.03 2.48
N SER A 100 -0.86 14.88 3.65
CA SER A 100 -0.09 13.69 4.03
C SER A 100 -0.91 12.40 3.97
N ARG A 101 -2.14 12.44 4.50
CA ARG A 101 -3.02 11.26 4.48
C ARG A 101 -3.43 10.86 3.07
N GLU A 102 -3.64 11.82 2.20
CA GLU A 102 -3.93 11.56 0.79
C GLU A 102 -2.73 10.92 0.08
N ALA A 103 -1.52 11.43 0.33
CA ALA A 103 -0.28 10.83 -0.18
C ALA A 103 -0.12 9.38 0.31
N ALA A 104 -0.41 9.12 1.59
CA ALA A 104 -0.41 7.77 2.14
C ALA A 104 -1.44 6.84 1.45
N ARG A 105 -2.65 7.32 1.11
CA ARG A 105 -3.62 6.54 0.33
C ARG A 105 -3.07 6.15 -1.04
N TRP A 106 -2.46 7.07 -1.76
CA TRP A 106 -1.84 6.77 -3.06
C TRP A 106 -0.69 5.78 -2.96
N ALA A 107 0.17 5.90 -1.94
CA ALA A 107 1.25 4.96 -1.68
C ALA A 107 0.71 3.57 -1.33
N ASN A 108 -0.33 3.46 -0.49
CA ASN A 108 -0.99 2.20 -0.15
C ASN A 108 -1.71 1.57 -1.37
N ALA A 109 -2.32 2.38 -2.23
CA ALA A 109 -2.88 1.91 -3.50
C ALA A 109 -1.79 1.32 -4.42
N ALA A 110 -0.65 2.02 -4.51
CA ALA A 110 0.50 1.55 -5.26
C ALA A 110 1.08 0.25 -4.68
N ALA A 111 1.08 0.09 -3.35
CA ALA A 111 1.51 -1.14 -2.70
C ALA A 111 0.65 -2.34 -3.14
N GLN A 112 -0.67 -2.20 -3.21
CA GLN A 112 -1.58 -3.28 -3.64
C GLN A 112 -1.37 -3.72 -5.10
N ILE A 113 -0.79 -2.88 -5.93
CA ILE A 113 -0.49 -3.21 -7.33
C ILE A 113 1.01 -3.45 -7.57
N GLY A 114 1.81 -3.62 -6.51
CA GLY A 114 3.25 -3.91 -6.59
C GLY A 114 4.08 -2.74 -7.13
N LYS A 115 3.67 -1.50 -6.85
CA LYS A 115 4.34 -0.28 -7.34
C LYS A 115 4.72 0.67 -6.19
N PHE A 116 4.77 0.17 -4.94
CA PHE A 116 5.01 0.99 -3.77
C PHE A 116 6.29 1.82 -3.88
N GLU A 117 7.44 1.16 -4.05
CA GLU A 117 8.76 1.82 -4.09
C GLU A 117 8.82 2.95 -5.12
N LYS A 118 8.27 2.69 -6.32
CA LYS A 118 8.26 3.68 -7.41
C LYS A 118 7.44 4.92 -7.07
N VAL A 119 6.28 4.73 -6.41
CA VAL A 119 5.41 5.83 -6.00
C VAL A 119 5.96 6.54 -4.76
N GLU A 120 6.49 5.80 -3.77
CA GLU A 120 7.18 6.36 -2.61
C GLU A 120 8.31 7.31 -3.04
N GLN A 121 9.17 6.85 -3.95
CA GLN A 121 10.26 7.68 -4.49
C GLN A 121 9.72 8.97 -5.14
N ALA A 122 8.73 8.85 -6.02
CA ALA A 122 8.16 9.99 -6.72
C ALA A 122 7.50 10.99 -5.76
N LEU A 123 6.82 10.50 -4.72
CA LEU A 123 6.20 11.36 -3.71
C LEU A 123 7.24 12.17 -2.95
N TYR A 124 8.37 11.58 -2.55
CA TYR A 124 9.44 12.32 -1.88
C TYR A 124 10.18 13.25 -2.83
N GLU A 125 10.58 12.80 -4.01
CA GLU A 125 11.28 13.65 -5.00
C GLU A 125 10.47 14.88 -5.44
N LYS A 126 9.16 14.77 -5.49
CA LYS A 126 8.25 15.85 -5.92
C LYS A 126 7.48 16.48 -4.75
N GLN A 127 7.96 16.26 -3.51
CA GLN A 127 7.26 16.71 -2.30
C GLN A 127 6.94 18.20 -2.35
N ASP A 128 7.87 19.08 -2.72
CA ASP A 128 7.65 20.51 -2.75
C ASP A 128 6.53 20.93 -3.73
N THR A 129 6.38 20.17 -4.82
CA THR A 129 5.36 20.45 -5.83
C THR A 129 3.96 20.10 -5.32
N TRP A 130 3.76 18.87 -4.87
CA TRP A 130 2.41 18.42 -4.50
C TRP A 130 2.01 18.86 -3.08
N SER A 131 2.97 19.10 -2.17
CA SER A 131 2.65 19.60 -0.82
C SER A 131 2.12 21.02 -0.83
N ALA A 132 2.43 21.81 -1.87
CA ALA A 132 1.92 23.16 -2.02
C ALA A 132 0.46 23.21 -2.50
N ASN A 133 0.03 22.28 -3.35
CA ASN A 133 -1.26 22.37 -4.05
C ASN A 133 -2.15 21.12 -3.89
N GLY A 134 -1.64 20.02 -3.32
CA GLY A 134 -2.38 18.77 -3.13
C GLY A 134 -2.49 17.90 -4.39
N ASN A 135 -1.81 18.25 -5.49
CA ASN A 135 -1.91 17.49 -6.75
C ASN A 135 -1.03 16.22 -6.74
N ILE A 136 -1.33 15.31 -5.82
CA ILE A 136 -0.61 14.06 -5.62
C ILE A 136 -0.82 13.12 -6.80
N GLU A 137 -2.05 13.07 -7.33
CA GLU A 137 -2.37 12.20 -8.47
C GLU A 137 -1.49 12.49 -9.69
N ALA A 138 -1.17 13.75 -9.97
CA ALA A 138 -0.29 14.11 -11.09
C ALA A 138 1.12 13.52 -10.93
N VAL A 139 1.65 13.50 -9.71
CA VAL A 139 2.95 12.88 -9.41
C VAL A 139 2.89 11.37 -9.60
N VAL A 140 1.84 10.73 -9.12
CA VAL A 140 1.64 9.27 -9.28
C VAL A 140 1.43 8.89 -10.75
N ALA A 141 0.67 9.71 -11.50
CA ALA A 141 0.43 9.50 -12.93
C ALA A 141 1.71 9.59 -13.78
N ALA A 142 2.68 10.41 -13.35
CA ALA A 142 3.95 10.53 -14.05
C ALA A 142 4.82 9.25 -13.99
N VAL A 143 4.57 8.37 -13.03
CA VAL A 143 5.38 7.18 -12.78
C VAL A 143 4.65 5.85 -12.98
N LEU A 144 3.32 5.85 -13.05
CA LEU A 144 2.53 4.65 -13.30
C LEU A 144 2.10 4.54 -14.76
N SER A 145 1.90 3.30 -15.23
CA SER A 145 1.22 3.08 -16.51
C SER A 145 -0.25 3.54 -16.43
N PRO A 146 -0.91 3.86 -17.56
CA PRO A 146 -2.33 4.21 -17.57
C PRO A 146 -3.22 3.14 -16.91
N VAL A 147 -2.88 1.86 -17.09
CA VAL A 147 -3.60 0.73 -16.49
C VAL A 147 -3.41 0.70 -14.97
N ASP A 148 -2.17 0.86 -14.49
CA ASP A 148 -1.86 0.86 -13.07
C ASP A 148 -2.43 2.09 -12.37
N LEU A 149 -2.39 3.26 -13.01
CA LEU A 149 -3.01 4.49 -12.50
C LEU A 149 -4.54 4.31 -12.33
N LYS A 150 -5.21 3.70 -13.32
CA LYS A 150 -6.65 3.41 -13.22
C LYS A 150 -6.96 2.51 -12.01
N LYS A 151 -6.16 1.46 -11.79
CA LYS A 151 -6.29 0.58 -10.62
C LYS A 151 -6.05 1.33 -9.31
N ALA A 152 -4.95 2.10 -9.22
CA ALA A 152 -4.62 2.87 -8.02
C ALA A 152 -5.71 3.89 -7.68
N ARG A 153 -6.24 4.61 -8.67
CA ARG A 153 -7.35 5.56 -8.49
C ARG A 153 -8.61 4.88 -7.93
N ALA A 154 -8.99 3.71 -8.46
CA ALA A 154 -10.13 2.95 -7.96
C ALA A 154 -9.93 2.52 -6.49
N LEU A 155 -8.71 2.13 -6.11
CA LEU A 155 -8.36 1.76 -4.75
C LEU A 155 -8.44 2.98 -3.80
N VAL A 156 -7.92 4.14 -4.21
CA VAL A 156 -8.01 5.39 -3.42
C VAL A 156 -9.48 5.78 -3.21
N GLN A 157 -10.30 5.73 -4.27
CA GLN A 157 -11.72 6.08 -4.21
C GLN A 157 -12.56 5.12 -3.36
N SER A 158 -12.11 3.89 -3.17
CA SER A 158 -12.84 2.87 -2.39
C SER A 158 -12.90 3.15 -0.89
N GLY A 159 -12.01 3.99 -0.37
CA GLY A 159 -11.93 4.38 1.05
C GLY A 159 -11.38 3.31 2.00
N HIS A 160 -11.15 2.08 1.56
CA HIS A 160 -10.68 0.99 2.46
C HIS A 160 -9.22 1.12 2.91
N LEU A 161 -8.42 1.95 2.23
CA LEU A 161 -7.00 2.14 2.55
C LEU A 161 -6.78 2.83 3.91
N ASP A 162 -7.75 3.61 4.36
CA ASP A 162 -7.68 4.29 5.66
C ASP A 162 -7.53 3.32 6.85
N ALA A 163 -8.07 2.12 6.75
CA ALA A 163 -7.93 1.12 7.80
C ALA A 163 -6.46 0.73 8.05
N ALA A 164 -5.66 0.59 6.98
CA ALA A 164 -4.24 0.29 7.10
C ALA A 164 -3.43 1.48 7.64
N ILE A 165 -3.73 2.69 7.16
CA ILE A 165 -3.11 3.92 7.66
C ILE A 165 -3.41 4.09 9.16
N ASN A 166 -4.68 3.91 9.57
CA ASN A 166 -5.09 4.01 10.97
C ASN A 166 -4.40 2.95 11.84
N LYS A 167 -4.19 1.75 11.32
CA LYS A 167 -3.44 0.69 12.02
C LYS A 167 -1.99 1.08 12.28
N ASP A 168 -1.30 1.63 11.27
CA ASP A 168 0.07 2.10 11.42
C ASP A 168 0.14 3.29 12.39
N VAL A 169 -0.80 4.23 12.33
CA VAL A 169 -0.91 5.35 13.28
C VAL A 169 -1.13 4.84 14.71
N ALA A 170 -2.06 3.91 14.92
CA ALA A 170 -2.32 3.34 16.24
C ALA A 170 -1.10 2.60 16.80
N LEU A 171 -0.39 1.84 15.94
CA LEU A 171 0.87 1.20 16.31
C LEU A 171 1.92 2.23 16.70
N GLY A 172 2.09 3.31 15.93
CA GLY A 172 3.02 4.39 16.25
C GLY A 172 2.69 5.05 17.58
N GLN A 173 1.42 5.37 17.83
CA GLN A 173 0.96 5.94 19.10
C GLN A 173 1.26 5.02 20.28
N SER A 174 1.01 3.72 20.15
CA SER A 174 1.35 2.73 21.20
C SER A 174 2.85 2.65 21.47
N ARG A 175 3.68 2.93 20.47
CA ARG A 175 5.14 3.02 20.57
C ARG A 175 5.67 4.43 20.89
N ARG A 176 4.77 5.37 21.25
CA ARG A 176 5.11 6.77 21.60
C ARG A 176 5.75 7.54 20.46
N VAL A 177 5.41 7.21 19.21
CA VAL A 177 5.76 8.03 18.04
C VAL A 177 4.97 9.34 18.12
N ASN A 178 5.66 10.47 18.23
CA ASN A 178 5.07 11.80 18.36
C ASN A 178 5.59 12.80 17.31
N GLN A 179 6.51 12.37 16.47
CA GLN A 179 7.09 13.13 15.38
C GLN A 179 7.57 12.17 14.26
N THR A 180 7.90 12.71 13.10
CA THR A 180 8.40 11.92 11.97
C THR A 180 9.66 12.56 11.38
N PRO A 181 10.60 11.75 10.83
CA PRO A 181 10.59 10.28 10.87
C PRO A 181 11.01 9.73 12.24
N MET A 182 10.46 8.58 12.64
CA MET A 182 11.03 7.75 13.72
C MET A 182 11.42 6.39 13.17
N VAL A 183 12.63 5.96 13.48
CA VAL A 183 13.24 4.72 12.99
C VAL A 183 13.43 3.74 14.13
N PHE A 184 12.90 2.55 13.97
CA PHE A 184 13.03 1.43 14.87
C PHE A 184 13.88 0.35 14.19
N VAL A 185 14.96 -0.08 14.85
CA VAL A 185 15.85 -1.13 14.36
C VAL A 185 15.71 -2.33 15.30
N THR A 186 15.26 -3.45 14.76
CA THR A 186 15.11 -4.71 15.51
C THR A 186 16.13 -5.74 15.00
N HIS A 187 16.88 -6.33 15.92
CA HIS A 187 17.82 -7.41 15.67
C HIS A 187 17.81 -8.38 16.85
N ALA A 188 17.80 -9.69 16.62
CA ALA A 188 17.79 -10.75 17.65
C ALA A 188 16.69 -10.53 18.74
N GLY A 189 15.54 -9.97 18.37
CA GLY A 189 14.42 -9.71 19.28
C GLY A 189 14.52 -8.39 20.09
N GLU A 190 15.64 -7.69 20.02
CA GLU A 190 15.82 -6.40 20.66
C GLU A 190 15.53 -5.25 19.68
N THR A 191 14.88 -4.20 20.17
CA THR A 191 14.53 -3.03 19.35
C THR A 191 15.16 -1.76 19.90
N THR A 192 15.94 -1.09 19.08
CA THR A 192 16.50 0.24 19.34
C THR A 192 15.72 1.30 18.58
N VAL A 193 15.39 2.41 19.24
CA VAL A 193 14.73 3.57 18.61
C VAL A 193 15.78 4.61 18.28
N LEU A 194 15.84 5.00 17.02
CA LEU A 194 16.71 6.08 16.57
C LEU A 194 15.91 7.39 16.48
N PRO A 195 16.27 8.42 17.27
CA PRO A 195 15.50 9.66 17.30
C PRO A 195 15.65 10.47 16.00
N PRO A 196 14.63 11.25 15.62
CA PRO A 196 14.74 12.21 14.52
C PRO A 196 15.91 13.19 14.74
N GLY A 197 16.58 13.55 13.64
CA GLY A 197 17.75 14.42 13.66
C GLY A 197 19.09 13.73 13.95
N GLY A 198 19.07 12.48 14.47
CA GLY A 198 20.27 11.67 14.69
C GLY A 198 20.50 10.59 13.61
N VAL A 199 19.54 10.39 12.70
CA VAL A 199 19.61 9.31 11.71
C VAL A 199 20.41 9.77 10.50
N THR A 200 21.63 9.26 10.36
CA THR A 200 22.47 9.45 9.18
C THR A 200 22.84 8.09 8.59
N TYR A 201 23.16 8.05 7.30
CA TYR A 201 23.61 6.79 6.68
C TYR A 201 24.88 6.23 7.35
N SER A 202 25.82 7.09 7.71
CA SER A 202 27.05 6.67 8.41
C SER A 202 26.74 5.99 9.75
N LEU A 203 25.82 6.56 10.55
CA LEU A 203 25.39 5.96 11.82
C LEU A 203 24.71 4.60 11.58
N MET A 204 23.76 4.54 10.64
CA MET A 204 23.05 3.30 10.35
C MET A 204 24.00 2.23 9.82
N LYS A 205 24.94 2.61 8.94
CA LYS A 205 25.98 1.69 8.45
C LYS A 205 26.81 1.12 9.58
N GLN A 206 27.33 1.98 10.47
CA GLN A 206 28.14 1.53 11.62
C GLN A 206 27.34 0.60 12.52
N TYR A 207 26.07 0.93 12.79
CA TYR A 207 25.20 0.13 13.64
C TYR A 207 24.85 -1.22 13.00
N PHE A 208 24.52 -1.26 11.73
CA PHE A 208 24.24 -2.52 11.02
C PHE A 208 25.50 -3.39 10.92
N ASP A 209 26.65 -2.80 10.59
CA ASP A 209 27.91 -3.54 10.54
C ASP A 209 28.29 -4.11 11.92
N TYR A 210 27.93 -3.43 13.01
CA TYR A 210 28.09 -3.94 14.37
C TYR A 210 27.13 -5.12 14.64
N LEU A 211 25.83 -4.98 14.33
CA LEU A 211 24.83 -6.02 14.55
C LEU A 211 25.08 -7.30 13.72
N LEU A 212 25.73 -7.17 12.57
CA LEU A 212 25.99 -8.27 11.63
C LEU A 212 27.34 -8.96 11.88
N ARG A 213 28.06 -8.59 12.91
CA ARG A 213 29.29 -9.31 13.30
C ARG A 213 28.97 -10.74 13.74
N PRO A 214 29.78 -11.71 13.35
CA PRO A 214 29.65 -13.11 13.78
C PRO A 214 29.83 -13.26 15.28
#